data_ef664681fd54175028b58e8ed647d1f8
#
_entry.id   ef664681fd54175028b58e8ed647d1f8
#
_cell.length_a   1.000
_cell.length_b   1.000
_cell.length_c   1.000
_cell.angle_alpha   90.00
_cell.angle_beta   90.00
_cell.angle_gamma   90.00
#
_symmetry.space_group_name_H-M   'P 1'
#
loop_
_entity.id
_entity.type
_entity.pdbx_description
1 polymer ?
#
loop_
_entity_poly.entity_id
_entity_poly.type
_entity_poly.pdbx_seq_one_letter_code
_entity_poly.pdbx_strand_id
1 'polypeptide(L)'
;MKLNWKKATFSNTYKLYDNGREVGELVDKTFSSISTGSLLNKKFRFETKGFLKQTTDVFDVETNKKVGSITYNGFRSKATATFNNETFVWKYENIWNSKWSFNQREKALVTATLSSKGGTAVSKTEEVVYLITALFINNYYKKLALAAMIAIFIPIWMASIN
;
A
#
# COMPACT_ATOMS: atom_id res chain seq x y z
N MET A 1 11.59 -13.37 3.84
CA MET A 1 10.81 -13.03 5.06
C MET A 1 9.34 -13.26 4.79
N LYS A 2 8.57 -13.79 5.75
CA LYS A 2 7.11 -13.96 5.67
C LYS A 2 6.45 -13.13 6.75
N LEU A 3 5.60 -12.18 6.36
CA LEU A 3 4.88 -11.30 7.28
C LEU A 3 3.39 -11.52 7.20
N ASN A 4 2.73 -11.43 8.36
CA ASN A 4 1.29 -11.26 8.44
C ASN A 4 0.99 -9.81 8.83
N TRP A 5 -0.05 -9.21 8.25
CA TRP A 5 -0.54 -7.92 8.72
C TRP A 5 -2.00 -7.99 9.08
N LYS A 6 -2.39 -7.19 10.05
CA LYS A 6 -3.77 -7.08 10.53
C LYS A 6 -4.14 -5.61 10.69
N LYS A 7 -5.40 -5.31 10.43
CA LYS A 7 -6.01 -4.00 10.69
C LYS A 7 -7.20 -4.19 11.60
N ALA A 8 -7.22 -3.49 12.73
CA ALA A 8 -8.40 -3.44 13.58
C ALA A 8 -9.54 -2.68 12.88
N THR A 9 -10.77 -3.02 13.19
CA THR A 9 -11.95 -2.31 12.67
C THR A 9 -11.87 -0.83 13.08
N PHE A 10 -12.12 0.07 12.13
CA PHE A 10 -12.01 1.54 12.29
C PHE A 10 -10.60 2.08 12.63
N SER A 11 -9.56 1.25 12.57
CA SER A 11 -8.17 1.71 12.74
C SER A 11 -7.61 2.29 11.44
N ASN A 12 -6.71 3.26 11.56
CA ASN A 12 -5.86 3.74 10.47
C ASN A 12 -4.50 3.03 10.44
N THR A 13 -4.30 2.03 11.32
CA THR A 13 -3.03 1.35 11.52
C THR A 13 -3.12 -0.12 11.13
N TYR A 14 -2.20 -0.55 10.31
CA TYR A 14 -1.92 -1.96 10.02
C TYR A 14 -0.72 -2.40 10.85
N LYS A 15 -0.90 -3.41 11.69
CA LYS A 15 0.17 -4.03 12.45
C LYS A 15 0.81 -5.16 11.66
N LEU A 16 2.14 -5.23 11.66
CA LEU A 16 2.94 -6.21 10.92
C LEU A 16 3.56 -7.20 11.89
N TYR A 17 3.45 -8.49 11.58
CA TYR A 17 3.91 -9.58 12.44
C TYR A 17 4.81 -10.54 11.67
N ASP A 18 5.95 -10.89 12.25
CA ASP A 18 6.79 -12.01 11.85
C ASP A 18 6.75 -13.08 12.95
N ASN A 19 6.33 -14.30 12.59
CA ASN A 19 6.20 -15.43 13.54
C ASN A 19 5.41 -15.06 14.83
N GLY A 20 4.36 -14.23 14.68
CA GLY A 20 3.52 -13.79 15.81
C GLY A 20 4.07 -12.59 16.60
N ARG A 21 5.32 -12.18 16.38
CA ARG A 21 5.91 -10.98 16.99
C ARG A 21 5.62 -9.74 16.14
N GLU A 22 5.17 -8.64 16.75
CA GLU A 22 5.03 -7.36 16.07
C GLU A 22 6.41 -6.82 15.68
N VAL A 23 6.60 -6.54 14.40
CA VAL A 23 7.87 -6.07 13.82
C VAL A 23 7.75 -4.73 13.11
N GLY A 24 6.54 -4.18 13.05
CA GLY A 24 6.31 -2.89 12.41
C GLY A 24 4.83 -2.53 12.26
N GLU A 25 4.61 -1.40 11.61
CA GLU A 25 3.26 -0.89 11.34
C GLU A 25 3.24 0.00 10.09
N LEU A 26 2.05 0.14 9.50
CA LEU A 26 1.74 1.15 8.51
C LEU A 26 0.57 1.99 9.01
N VAL A 27 0.81 3.28 9.23
CA VAL A 27 -0.20 4.27 9.67
C VAL A 27 -0.59 5.14 8.48
N ASP A 28 -1.85 5.05 8.08
CA ASP A 28 -2.36 5.75 6.90
C ASP A 28 -3.72 6.39 7.21
N LYS A 29 -3.70 7.60 7.73
CA LYS A 29 -4.88 8.37 8.12
C LYS A 29 -5.72 8.75 6.90
N THR A 30 -7.03 8.62 7.02
CA THR A 30 -8.00 8.74 5.91
C THR A 30 -7.93 10.08 5.18
N PHE A 31 -7.71 11.18 5.88
CA PHE A 31 -7.69 12.53 5.32
C PHE A 31 -6.29 13.17 5.30
N SER A 32 -5.24 12.37 5.48
CA SER A 32 -3.86 12.86 5.44
C SER A 32 -3.22 12.52 4.10
N SER A 33 -2.47 13.47 3.54
CA SER A 33 -1.56 13.21 2.42
C SER A 33 -0.25 12.55 2.87
N ILE A 34 -0.05 12.41 4.19
CA ILE A 34 1.16 11.84 4.79
C ILE A 34 0.79 10.56 5.51
N SER A 35 1.51 9.49 5.19
CA SER A 35 1.45 8.19 5.85
C SER A 35 2.84 7.79 6.34
N THR A 36 2.91 6.95 7.35
CA THR A 36 4.18 6.43 7.87
C THR A 36 4.15 4.91 7.92
N GLY A 37 5.26 4.29 7.59
CA GLY A 37 5.45 2.85 7.69
C GLY A 37 6.75 2.54 8.42
N SER A 38 6.72 1.60 9.35
CA SER A 38 7.91 1.08 10.01
C SER A 38 7.99 -0.43 9.86
N LEU A 39 9.19 -0.95 9.71
CA LEU A 39 9.47 -2.38 9.67
C LEU A 39 10.92 -2.64 10.05
N LEU A 40 11.17 -3.54 11.01
CA LEU A 40 12.50 -3.95 11.44
C LEU A 40 13.44 -2.75 11.75
N ASN A 41 12.96 -1.81 12.56
CA ASN A 41 13.68 -0.59 12.97
C ASN A 41 13.93 0.45 11.86
N LYS A 42 13.48 0.22 10.62
CA LYS A 42 13.46 1.21 9.55
C LYS A 42 12.10 1.91 9.53
N LYS A 43 12.11 3.22 9.28
CA LYS A 43 10.89 4.04 9.22
C LYS A 43 10.87 4.88 7.95
N PHE A 44 9.73 4.87 7.27
CA PHE A 44 9.51 5.58 6.02
C PHE A 44 8.30 6.51 6.14
N ARG A 45 8.37 7.63 5.44
CA ARG A 45 7.27 8.58 5.27
C ARG A 45 6.88 8.62 3.80
N PHE A 46 5.58 8.51 3.56
CA PHE A 46 4.96 8.56 2.24
C PHE A 46 4.20 9.87 2.12
N GLU A 47 4.55 10.72 1.17
CA GLU A 47 3.89 11.99 0.91
C GLU A 47 3.19 11.95 -0.44
N THR A 48 1.86 11.85 -0.42
CA THR A 48 1.04 11.80 -1.64
C THR A 48 0.64 13.19 -2.08
N LYS A 49 0.82 13.49 -3.37
CA LYS A 49 0.53 14.78 -3.99
C LYS A 49 -0.33 14.58 -5.23
N GLY A 50 -1.04 15.65 -5.63
CA GLY A 50 -1.87 15.68 -6.82
C GLY A 50 -3.31 15.25 -6.56
N PHE A 51 -4.22 15.72 -7.44
CA PHE A 51 -5.66 15.39 -7.36
C PHE A 51 -6.06 14.35 -8.41
N LEU A 52 -5.77 14.60 -9.69
CA LEU A 52 -6.13 13.70 -10.80
C LEU A 52 -5.04 12.68 -11.13
N LYS A 53 -3.77 13.09 -11.03
CA LYS A 53 -2.60 12.21 -11.21
C LYS A 53 -1.79 12.23 -9.93
N GLN A 54 -2.18 11.36 -9.02
CA GLN A 54 -1.49 11.27 -7.74
C GLN A 54 -0.11 10.63 -7.91
N THR A 55 0.84 11.17 -7.17
CA THR A 55 2.18 10.62 -7.00
C THR A 55 2.50 10.59 -5.52
N THR A 56 3.36 9.68 -5.10
CA THR A 56 3.82 9.61 -3.71
C THR A 56 5.34 9.62 -3.69
N ASP A 57 5.91 10.54 -2.93
CA ASP A 57 7.33 10.52 -2.59
C ASP A 57 7.56 9.66 -1.34
N VAL A 58 8.61 8.86 -1.35
CA VAL A 58 9.01 7.99 -0.24
C VAL A 58 10.29 8.54 0.37
N PHE A 59 10.25 8.82 1.67
CA PHE A 59 11.37 9.35 2.44
C PHE A 59 11.80 8.34 3.50
N ASP A 60 13.10 8.18 3.67
CA ASP A 60 13.68 7.58 4.86
C ASP A 60 13.58 8.60 6.00
N VAL A 61 12.96 8.24 7.12
CA VAL A 61 12.71 9.19 8.24
C VAL A 61 13.97 9.52 8.99
N GLU A 62 14.92 8.59 9.09
CA GLU A 62 16.18 8.77 9.84
C GLU A 62 17.07 9.78 9.13
N THR A 63 17.21 9.65 7.83
CA THR A 63 18.07 10.53 7.03
C THR A 63 17.34 11.75 6.46
N ASN A 64 15.99 11.74 6.50
CA ASN A 64 15.09 12.68 5.84
C ASN A 64 15.34 12.82 4.32
N LYS A 65 15.93 11.81 3.69
CA LYS A 65 16.20 11.79 2.25
C LYS A 65 15.07 11.12 1.49
N LYS A 66 14.75 11.65 0.33
CA LYS A 66 13.87 10.98 -0.62
C LYS A 66 14.61 9.75 -1.16
N VAL A 67 14.02 8.57 -0.95
CA VAL A 67 14.59 7.29 -1.39
C VAL A 67 13.85 6.68 -2.56
N GLY A 68 12.63 7.16 -2.86
CA GLY A 68 11.86 6.66 -3.99
C GLY A 68 10.65 7.50 -4.30
N SER A 69 9.92 7.08 -5.34
CA SER A 69 8.65 7.68 -5.73
C SER A 69 7.71 6.62 -6.29
N ILE A 70 6.40 6.90 -6.24
CA ILE A 70 5.34 6.01 -6.72
C ILE A 70 4.42 6.81 -7.63
N THR A 71 4.05 6.22 -8.77
CA THR A 71 3.02 6.72 -9.68
C THR A 71 1.92 5.67 -9.81
N TYR A 72 0.67 6.12 -9.93
CA TYR A 72 -0.50 5.24 -9.93
C TYR A 72 -1.22 5.26 -11.27
N ASN A 73 -1.67 4.09 -11.73
CA ASN A 73 -2.60 3.95 -12.83
C ASN A 73 -3.93 3.43 -12.28
N GLY A 74 -4.88 4.35 -12.08
CA GLY A 74 -6.17 4.04 -11.46
C GLY A 74 -7.01 3.05 -12.24
N PHE A 75 -7.02 3.14 -13.59
CA PHE A 75 -7.81 2.25 -14.44
C PHE A 75 -7.36 0.80 -14.43
N ARG A 76 -6.07 0.55 -14.19
CA ARG A 76 -5.49 -0.80 -14.24
C ARG A 76 -5.14 -1.34 -12.85
N SER A 77 -5.42 -0.59 -11.78
CA SER A 77 -4.99 -0.96 -10.41
C SER A 77 -3.52 -1.41 -10.39
N LYS A 78 -2.66 -0.60 -11.01
CA LYS A 78 -1.24 -0.84 -11.18
C LYS A 78 -0.46 0.40 -10.76
N ALA A 79 0.61 0.23 -10.00
CA ALA A 79 1.52 1.30 -9.63
C ALA A 79 2.95 1.01 -10.07
N THR A 80 3.68 2.07 -10.37
CA THR A 80 5.10 2.02 -10.65
C THR A 80 5.84 2.74 -9.55
N ALA A 81 6.77 2.06 -8.89
CA ALA A 81 7.67 2.65 -7.91
C ALA A 81 9.08 2.73 -8.50
N THR A 82 9.81 3.78 -8.15
CA THR A 82 11.21 3.97 -8.56
C THR A 82 12.06 4.16 -7.30
N PHE A 83 13.11 3.35 -7.16
CA PHE A 83 14.11 3.43 -6.11
C PHE A 83 15.49 3.31 -6.76
N ASN A 84 16.44 4.19 -6.43
CA ASN A 84 17.81 4.15 -6.97
C ASN A 84 17.89 3.99 -8.50
N ASN A 85 17.02 4.69 -9.25
CA ASN A 85 16.87 4.61 -10.70
C ASN A 85 16.37 3.24 -11.23
N GLU A 86 15.99 2.33 -10.35
CA GLU A 86 15.36 1.06 -10.73
C GLU A 86 13.85 1.15 -10.63
N THR A 87 13.17 0.49 -11.56
CA THR A 87 11.71 0.51 -11.70
C THR A 87 11.11 -0.78 -11.18
N PHE A 88 10.07 -0.64 -10.37
CA PHE A 88 9.29 -1.71 -9.77
C PHE A 88 7.83 -1.55 -10.13
N VAL A 89 7.14 -2.65 -10.33
CA VAL A 89 5.73 -2.67 -10.70
C VAL A 89 4.93 -3.42 -9.65
N TRP A 90 3.98 -2.72 -9.04
CA TRP A 90 2.95 -3.33 -8.19
C TRP A 90 1.69 -3.56 -9.02
N LYS A 91 1.05 -4.74 -8.87
CA LYS A 91 -0.21 -5.09 -9.54
C LYS A 91 -0.98 -6.15 -8.78
N TYR A 92 -2.30 -6.20 -8.98
CA TYR A 92 -3.07 -7.39 -8.62
C TYR A 92 -2.78 -8.54 -9.59
N GLU A 93 -2.77 -9.76 -9.05
CA GLU A 93 -2.49 -10.99 -9.79
C GLU A 93 -3.76 -11.75 -10.16
N ASN A 94 -4.93 -11.35 -9.63
CA ASN A 94 -6.20 -11.99 -9.93
C ASN A 94 -7.35 -10.98 -9.98
N ILE A 95 -8.43 -11.35 -10.64
CA ILE A 95 -9.65 -10.54 -10.85
C ILE A 95 -10.38 -10.19 -9.54
N TRP A 96 -10.17 -10.97 -8.49
CA TRP A 96 -10.79 -10.76 -7.17
C TRP A 96 -10.00 -9.76 -6.31
N ASN A 97 -8.89 -9.24 -6.81
CA ASN A 97 -7.99 -8.35 -6.07
C ASN A 97 -7.55 -8.91 -4.71
N SER A 98 -7.50 -10.24 -4.59
CA SER A 98 -7.12 -10.94 -3.36
C SER A 98 -5.65 -11.34 -3.31
N LYS A 99 -4.93 -11.19 -4.42
CA LYS A 99 -3.49 -11.43 -4.52
C LYS A 99 -2.83 -10.29 -5.26
N TRP A 100 -1.64 -9.88 -4.83
CA TRP A 100 -0.83 -8.88 -5.51
C TRP A 100 0.65 -9.22 -5.48
N SER A 101 1.40 -8.60 -6.37
CA SER A 101 2.85 -8.71 -6.43
C SER A 101 3.50 -7.33 -6.59
N PHE A 102 4.76 -7.25 -6.16
CA PHE A 102 5.67 -6.14 -6.38
C PHE A 102 6.92 -6.69 -7.08
N ASN A 103 7.13 -6.28 -8.32
CA ASN A 103 8.03 -6.92 -9.25
C ASN A 103 9.11 -5.95 -9.70
N GLN A 104 10.34 -6.45 -9.82
CA GLN A 104 11.41 -5.80 -10.55
C GLN A 104 11.62 -6.56 -11.87
N ARG A 105 11.40 -5.88 -12.99
CA ARG A 105 11.30 -6.54 -14.30
C ARG A 105 10.22 -7.64 -14.25
N GLU A 106 10.59 -8.90 -14.51
CA GLU A 106 9.68 -10.05 -14.45
C GLU A 106 9.75 -10.84 -13.13
N LYS A 107 10.66 -10.47 -12.22
CA LYS A 107 10.88 -11.18 -10.96
C LYS A 107 10.00 -10.58 -9.85
N ALA A 108 9.13 -11.38 -9.27
CA ALA A 108 8.37 -10.99 -8.08
C ALA A 108 9.29 -10.97 -6.85
N LEU A 109 9.49 -9.77 -6.29
CA LEU A 109 10.26 -9.56 -5.05
C LEU A 109 9.37 -9.68 -3.81
N VAL A 110 8.12 -9.22 -3.92
CA VAL A 110 7.12 -9.37 -2.86
C VAL A 110 5.85 -9.90 -3.47
N THR A 111 5.25 -10.88 -2.84
CA THR A 111 3.91 -11.40 -3.18
C THR A 111 3.04 -11.40 -1.95
N ALA A 112 1.74 -11.22 -2.12
CA ALA A 112 0.84 -11.27 -0.98
C ALA A 112 -0.53 -11.86 -1.33
N THR A 113 -1.15 -12.40 -0.29
CA THR A 113 -2.54 -12.86 -0.31
C THR A 113 -3.31 -12.11 0.76
N LEU A 114 -4.46 -11.54 0.38
CA LEU A 114 -5.35 -10.78 1.25
C LEU A 114 -6.30 -11.70 2.01
N SER A 115 -6.67 -11.29 3.21
CA SER A 115 -7.76 -11.84 3.99
C SER A 115 -8.73 -10.70 4.38
N SER A 116 -9.85 -11.02 5.02
CA SER A 116 -10.90 -10.04 5.37
C SER A 116 -10.37 -8.86 6.22
N LYS A 117 -9.43 -9.11 7.12
CA LYS A 117 -8.89 -8.09 8.06
C LYS A 117 -7.38 -7.86 7.93
N GLY A 118 -6.75 -8.35 6.85
CA GLY A 118 -5.30 -8.23 6.70
C GLY A 118 -4.75 -9.02 5.53
N GLY A 119 -3.73 -9.83 5.78
CA GLY A 119 -3.15 -10.72 4.77
C GLY A 119 -1.78 -11.25 5.18
N THR A 120 -1.18 -11.97 4.25
CA THR A 120 0.17 -12.52 4.38
C THR A 120 1.00 -12.06 3.18
N ALA A 121 2.20 -11.56 3.42
CA ALA A 121 3.18 -11.21 2.40
C ALA A 121 4.44 -12.09 2.54
N VAL A 122 5.00 -12.44 1.39
CA VAL A 122 6.30 -13.11 1.29
C VAL A 122 7.24 -12.19 0.53
N SER A 123 8.33 -11.77 1.19
CA SER A 123 9.41 -11.00 0.59
C SER A 123 10.61 -11.90 0.28
N LYS A 124 11.11 -11.82 -0.94
CA LYS A 124 12.34 -12.48 -1.43
C LYS A 124 13.54 -11.53 -1.42
N THR A 125 13.39 -10.34 -0.85
CA THR A 125 14.44 -9.34 -0.71
C THR A 125 14.60 -8.95 0.75
N GLU A 126 15.78 -8.50 1.13
CA GLU A 126 16.10 -7.95 2.45
C GLU A 126 15.74 -6.46 2.57
N GLU A 127 15.48 -5.80 1.43
CA GLU A 127 15.13 -4.39 1.37
C GLU A 127 13.71 -4.15 1.90
N VAL A 128 13.63 -3.75 3.17
CA VAL A 128 12.37 -3.49 3.88
C VAL A 128 11.51 -2.42 3.23
N VAL A 129 12.14 -1.44 2.57
CA VAL A 129 11.43 -0.36 1.88
C VAL A 129 10.50 -0.90 0.78
N TYR A 130 10.88 -1.96 0.08
CA TYR A 130 10.05 -2.54 -0.97
C TYR A 130 8.79 -3.19 -0.41
N LEU A 131 8.91 -3.91 0.70
CA LEU A 131 7.75 -4.55 1.33
C LEU A 131 6.79 -3.53 1.92
N ILE A 132 7.30 -2.53 2.66
CA ILE A 132 6.42 -1.51 3.26
C ILE A 132 5.77 -0.63 2.17
N THR A 133 6.49 -0.33 1.09
CA THR A 133 5.94 0.38 -0.08
C THR A 133 4.85 -0.43 -0.78
N ALA A 134 5.05 -1.73 -0.97
CA ALA A 134 4.05 -2.60 -1.59
C ALA A 134 2.75 -2.68 -0.75
N LEU A 135 2.87 -2.72 0.58
CA LEU A 135 1.72 -2.66 1.49
C LEU A 135 1.02 -1.30 1.45
N PHE A 136 1.78 -0.20 1.36
CA PHE A 136 1.24 1.15 1.21
C PHE A 136 0.43 1.28 -0.09
N ILE A 137 0.96 0.79 -1.24
CA ILE A 137 0.26 0.80 -2.52
C ILE A 137 -1.04 -0.04 -2.45
N ASN A 138 -1.00 -1.22 -1.82
CA ASN A 138 -2.21 -2.03 -1.61
C ASN A 138 -3.28 -1.25 -0.82
N ASN A 139 -2.89 -0.54 0.23
CA ASN A 139 -3.81 0.28 1.01
C ASN A 139 -4.36 1.46 0.20
N TYR A 140 -3.55 2.10 -0.62
CA TYR A 140 -3.97 3.17 -1.53
C TYR A 140 -5.11 2.69 -2.45
N TYR A 141 -4.95 1.55 -3.12
CA TYR A 141 -6.00 1.02 -4.01
C TYR A 141 -7.25 0.54 -3.25
N LYS A 142 -7.11 0.04 -2.03
CA LYS A 142 -8.27 -0.26 -1.17
C LYS A 142 -9.07 0.99 -0.82
N LYS A 143 -8.40 2.09 -0.49
CA LYS A 143 -9.05 3.39 -0.23
C LYS A 143 -9.74 3.93 -1.50
N LEU A 144 -9.08 3.84 -2.64
CA LEU A 144 -9.65 4.29 -3.92
C LEU A 144 -10.91 3.50 -4.28
N ALA A 145 -10.89 2.17 -4.11
CA ALA A 145 -12.05 1.32 -4.35
C ALA A 145 -13.21 1.64 -3.40
N LEU A 146 -12.92 1.89 -2.11
CA LEU A 146 -13.94 2.30 -1.15
C LEU A 146 -14.55 3.65 -1.51
N ALA A 147 -13.74 4.64 -1.88
CA ALA A 147 -14.21 5.95 -2.30
C ALA A 147 -15.09 5.86 -3.56
N ALA A 148 -14.72 5.03 -4.53
CA ALA A 148 -15.52 4.78 -5.73
C ALA A 148 -16.88 4.13 -5.39
N MET A 149 -16.93 3.17 -4.49
CA MET A 149 -18.19 2.57 -4.02
C MET A 149 -19.09 3.62 -3.37
N ILE A 150 -18.57 4.44 -2.47
CA ILE A 150 -19.34 5.49 -1.81
C ILE A 150 -19.91 6.47 -2.84
N ALA A 151 -19.11 6.90 -3.82
CA ALA A 151 -19.54 7.82 -4.87
C ALA A 151 -20.69 7.26 -5.75
N ILE A 152 -20.78 5.94 -5.90
CA ILE A 152 -21.85 5.29 -6.66
C ILE A 152 -23.11 5.12 -5.79
N PHE A 153 -22.97 4.69 -4.54
CA PHE A 153 -24.12 4.34 -3.70
C PHE A 153 -24.85 5.54 -3.11
N ILE A 154 -24.20 6.65 -2.79
CA ILE A 154 -24.83 7.85 -2.23
C ILE A 154 -25.90 8.42 -3.18
N PRO A 155 -25.66 8.67 -4.49
CA PRO A 155 -26.68 9.18 -5.39
C PRO A 155 -27.88 8.23 -5.54
N ILE A 156 -27.64 6.92 -5.59
CA ILE A 156 -28.71 5.91 -5.72
C ILE A 156 -29.60 5.94 -4.47
N TRP A 157 -29.00 6.00 -3.28
CA TRP A 157 -29.74 6.07 -2.03
C TRP A 157 -30.56 7.36 -1.91
N MET A 158 -29.99 8.50 -2.30
CA MET A 158 -30.71 9.79 -2.32
C MET A 158 -31.88 9.78 -3.31
N ALA A 159 -31.73 9.15 -4.47
CA ALA A 159 -32.83 9.02 -5.45
C ALA A 159 -33.96 8.08 -4.97
N SER A 160 -33.72 7.16 -4.05
CA SER A 160 -34.72 6.23 -3.52
C SER A 160 -35.54 6.80 -2.36
N ILE A 161 -35.19 7.98 -1.82
CA ILE A 161 -35.86 8.65 -0.71
C ILE A 161 -36.89 9.71 -1.20
N ASN A 162 -36.78 10.11 -2.49
CA ASN A 162 -37.76 10.99 -3.14
C ASN A 162 -38.80 10.18 -3.92
#